data_57214e2fd7a737568dedd306b8394f3f
#
_entry.id   57214e2fd7a737568dedd306b8394f3f
#
_cell.length_a   1.000
_cell.length_b   1.000
_cell.length_c   1.000
_cell.angle_alpha   90.00
_cell.angle_beta   90.00
_cell.angle_gamma   90.00
#
_symmetry.space_group_name_H-M   'P 1'
#
loop_
_entity.id
_entity.type
_entity.pdbx_description
1 polymer ?
#
loop_
_entity_poly.entity_id
_entity_poly.type
_entity_poly.pdbx_seq_one_letter_code
_entity_poly.pdbx_strand_id
1 'polypeptide(L)'
;QALSKAQVQEGERVLILAGAGGVGHIAVQIALAAKAEVFTTCSEANLDYLATLGAHAINYQFAPVSQRLEEVDVLIDLVGGEAALDALKCLKDNARVITVPTLTAELICEKAKLLGFEATGMLVDPNPEQLDTMLYMVSVGLLKIEIQHIYSLVDAAQAHEQIESGHTRGKLLLDMKC
;
A
#
# COMPACT_ATOMS: atom_id res chain seq x y z
N GLN A 1 3.68 5.40 -8.65
CA GLN A 1 3.44 6.85 -8.57
C GLN A 1 3.53 7.35 -7.13
N ALA A 2 2.82 6.74 -6.15
CA ALA A 2 2.83 7.19 -4.77
C ALA A 2 4.26 7.26 -4.18
N LEU A 3 5.06 6.20 -4.32
CA LEU A 3 6.44 6.16 -3.85
C LEU A 3 7.34 7.18 -4.55
N SER A 4 7.16 7.37 -5.86
CA SER A 4 7.90 8.40 -6.63
C SER A 4 7.52 9.80 -6.18
N LYS A 5 6.24 10.05 -5.92
CA LYS A 5 5.76 11.35 -5.42
C LYS A 5 6.26 11.64 -4.00
N ALA A 6 6.36 10.60 -3.18
CA ALA A 6 6.98 10.70 -1.85
C ALA A 6 8.51 10.81 -1.91
N GLN A 7 9.14 10.61 -3.06
CA GLN A 7 10.60 10.64 -3.24
C GLN A 7 11.32 9.71 -2.24
N VAL A 8 10.82 8.48 -2.09
CA VAL A 8 11.40 7.49 -1.17
C VAL A 8 12.88 7.28 -1.45
N GLN A 9 13.72 7.35 -0.41
CA GLN A 9 15.17 7.19 -0.48
C GLN A 9 15.61 5.87 0.16
N GLU A 10 16.82 5.42 -0.18
CA GLU A 10 17.48 4.29 0.47
C GLU A 10 17.63 4.51 1.97
N GLY A 11 17.28 3.53 2.77
CA GLY A 11 17.38 3.56 4.22
C GLY A 11 16.24 4.27 4.95
N GLU A 12 15.29 4.88 4.24
CA GLU A 12 14.10 5.48 4.88
C GLU A 12 13.13 4.42 5.41
N ARG A 13 12.50 4.75 6.51
CA ARG A 13 11.42 3.96 7.13
C ARG A 13 10.09 4.33 6.48
N VAL A 14 9.54 3.41 5.72
CA VAL A 14 8.30 3.61 4.94
C VAL A 14 7.18 2.77 5.51
N LEU A 15 6.11 3.41 5.97
CA LEU A 15 4.87 2.73 6.37
C LEU A 15 3.89 2.72 5.19
N ILE A 16 3.47 1.52 4.79
CA ILE A 16 2.46 1.31 3.74
C ILE A 16 1.24 0.68 4.38
N LEU A 17 0.09 1.36 4.38
CA LEU A 17 -1.15 0.78 4.88
C LEU A 17 -1.72 -0.24 3.88
N ALA A 18 -2.30 -1.34 4.39
CA ALA A 18 -2.87 -2.44 3.60
C ALA A 18 -1.86 -3.08 2.60
N GLY A 19 -0.68 -3.46 3.08
CA GLY A 19 0.40 -4.00 2.24
C GLY A 19 0.08 -5.30 1.50
N ALA A 20 -0.90 -6.09 1.93
CA ALA A 20 -1.32 -7.29 1.21
C ALA A 20 -2.37 -7.01 0.12
N GLY A 21 -2.90 -5.80 0.04
CA GLY A 21 -3.95 -5.43 -0.92
C GLY A 21 -3.46 -5.26 -2.35
N GLY A 22 -4.39 -4.95 -3.26
CA GLY A 22 -4.16 -4.89 -4.70
C GLY A 22 -3.14 -3.84 -5.18
N VAL A 23 -2.91 -2.78 -4.40
CA VAL A 23 -1.86 -1.77 -4.62
C VAL A 23 -0.69 -2.02 -3.67
N GLY A 24 -1.00 -2.35 -2.41
CA GLY A 24 -0.03 -2.47 -1.34
C GLY A 24 1.08 -3.48 -1.61
N HIS A 25 0.74 -4.69 -2.10
CA HIS A 25 1.75 -5.73 -2.35
C HIS A 25 2.77 -5.36 -3.45
N ILE A 26 2.36 -4.50 -4.37
CA ILE A 26 3.25 -3.93 -5.38
C ILE A 26 4.11 -2.82 -4.77
N ALA A 27 3.47 -1.90 -4.03
CA ALA A 27 4.16 -0.79 -3.39
C ALA A 27 5.23 -1.26 -2.39
N VAL A 28 4.94 -2.29 -1.58
CA VAL A 28 5.89 -2.94 -0.68
C VAL A 28 7.14 -3.40 -1.42
N GLN A 29 6.98 -4.15 -2.51
CA GLN A 29 8.11 -4.68 -3.28
C GLN A 29 8.93 -3.57 -3.96
N ILE A 30 8.28 -2.53 -4.48
CA ILE A 30 8.99 -1.39 -5.10
C ILE A 30 9.78 -0.61 -4.03
N ALA A 31 9.21 -0.39 -2.84
CA ALA A 31 9.91 0.28 -1.75
C ALA A 31 11.11 -0.54 -1.25
N LEU A 32 10.98 -1.86 -1.14
CA LEU A 32 12.08 -2.77 -0.81
C LEU A 32 13.18 -2.76 -1.89
N ALA A 33 12.80 -2.73 -3.18
CA ALA A 33 13.76 -2.61 -4.28
C ALA A 33 14.51 -1.25 -4.26
N ALA A 34 13.90 -0.20 -3.73
CA ALA A 34 14.54 1.07 -3.45
C ALA A 34 15.39 1.07 -2.17
N LYS A 35 15.52 -0.10 -1.51
CA LYS A 35 16.26 -0.31 -0.26
C LYS A 35 15.72 0.48 0.94
N ALA A 36 14.44 0.79 0.97
CA ALA A 36 13.77 1.32 2.15
C ALA A 36 13.54 0.22 3.19
N GLU A 37 13.47 0.60 4.47
CA GLU A 37 12.97 -0.25 5.55
C GLU A 37 11.43 -0.18 5.54
N VAL A 38 10.77 -1.27 5.11
CA VAL A 38 9.34 -1.25 4.84
C VAL A 38 8.55 -1.88 5.98
N PHE A 39 7.66 -1.08 6.57
CA PHE A 39 6.62 -1.50 7.51
C PHE A 39 5.28 -1.48 6.79
N THR A 40 4.41 -2.42 7.13
CA THR A 40 3.10 -2.47 6.48
C THR A 40 2.03 -3.08 7.36
N THR A 41 0.82 -2.53 7.28
CA THR A 41 -0.32 -3.07 8.02
C THR A 41 -1.04 -4.16 7.22
N CYS A 42 -1.46 -5.21 7.90
CA CYS A 42 -2.24 -6.31 7.32
C CYS A 42 -3.10 -7.01 8.37
N SER A 43 -3.98 -7.92 7.94
CA SER A 43 -4.64 -8.88 8.82
C SER A 43 -3.70 -10.04 9.17
N GLU A 44 -4.04 -10.79 10.22
CA GLU A 44 -3.31 -12.00 10.67
C GLU A 44 -2.94 -12.94 9.51
N ALA A 45 -3.91 -13.24 8.65
CA ALA A 45 -3.76 -14.16 7.53
C ALA A 45 -2.70 -13.75 6.48
N ASN A 46 -2.20 -12.51 6.55
CA ASN A 46 -1.25 -11.96 5.58
C ASN A 46 0.15 -11.68 6.17
N LEU A 47 0.36 -11.96 7.45
CA LEU A 47 1.66 -11.73 8.12
C LEU A 47 2.80 -12.48 7.42
N ASP A 48 2.65 -13.79 7.29
CA ASP A 48 3.68 -14.64 6.66
C ASP A 48 3.94 -14.25 5.20
N TYR A 49 2.88 -13.93 4.46
CA TYR A 49 3.02 -13.49 3.07
C TYR A 49 3.91 -12.24 2.97
N LEU A 50 3.62 -11.20 3.75
CA LEU A 50 4.40 -9.96 3.72
C LEU A 50 5.81 -10.14 4.26
N ALA A 51 6.00 -11.00 5.25
CA ALA A 51 7.33 -11.37 5.73
C ALA A 51 8.17 -12.06 4.63
N THR A 52 7.56 -12.91 3.79
CA THR A 52 8.26 -13.52 2.63
C THR A 52 8.69 -12.51 1.58
N LEU A 53 8.04 -11.36 1.49
CA LEU A 53 8.47 -10.24 0.64
C LEU A 53 9.63 -9.45 1.25
N GLY A 54 9.89 -9.59 2.55
CA GLY A 54 10.93 -8.87 3.29
C GLY A 54 10.43 -7.64 4.05
N ALA A 55 9.11 -7.44 4.17
CA ALA A 55 8.54 -6.32 4.90
C ALA A 55 8.25 -6.67 6.38
N HIS A 56 8.30 -5.68 7.25
CA HIS A 56 7.88 -5.77 8.64
C HIS A 56 6.35 -5.64 8.72
N ALA A 57 5.67 -6.78 8.78
CA ALA A 57 4.22 -6.84 8.80
C ALA A 57 3.66 -6.56 10.20
N ILE A 58 2.66 -5.68 10.29
CA ILE A 58 1.99 -5.27 11.53
C ILE A 58 0.51 -5.65 11.44
N ASN A 59 0.07 -6.53 12.33
CA ASN A 59 -1.33 -6.91 12.42
C ASN A 59 -2.17 -5.77 13.03
N TYR A 60 -2.99 -5.10 12.21
CA TYR A 60 -3.86 -4.01 12.64
C TYR A 60 -5.05 -4.47 13.50
N GLN A 61 -5.39 -5.77 13.43
CA GLN A 61 -6.50 -6.34 14.22
C GLN A 61 -6.13 -6.49 15.70
N PHE A 62 -4.83 -6.55 16.01
CA PHE A 62 -4.34 -6.75 17.37
C PHE A 62 -4.19 -5.43 18.13
N ALA A 63 -3.65 -4.39 17.48
CA ALA A 63 -3.47 -3.07 18.07
C ALA A 63 -3.32 -2.01 16.97
N PRO A 64 -3.64 -0.72 17.26
CA PRO A 64 -3.32 0.39 16.39
C PRO A 64 -1.84 0.44 16.02
N VAL A 65 -1.52 0.86 14.78
CA VAL A 65 -0.13 0.87 14.30
C VAL A 65 0.74 1.83 15.12
N SER A 66 0.17 2.90 15.63
CA SER A 66 0.87 3.90 16.48
C SER A 66 1.35 3.37 17.83
N GLN A 67 0.88 2.22 18.27
CA GLN A 67 1.38 1.55 19.48
C GLN A 67 2.56 0.60 19.19
N ARG A 68 2.92 0.41 17.93
CA ARG A 68 3.87 -0.60 17.49
C ARG A 68 5.00 -0.05 16.61
N LEU A 69 4.83 1.16 16.13
CA LEU A 69 5.76 1.78 15.18
C LEU A 69 5.87 3.28 15.47
N GLU A 70 7.09 3.78 15.36
CA GLU A 70 7.44 5.19 15.49
C GLU A 70 8.58 5.54 14.52
N GLU A 71 8.92 6.82 14.39
CA GLU A 71 10.04 7.30 13.58
C GLU A 71 9.93 6.96 12.08
N VAL A 72 8.73 7.09 11.51
CA VAL A 72 8.46 6.82 10.09
C VAL A 72 8.78 8.06 9.25
N ASP A 73 9.55 7.89 8.17
CA ASP A 73 9.91 8.93 7.21
C ASP A 73 8.80 9.22 6.19
N VAL A 74 8.12 8.16 5.75
CA VAL A 74 7.12 8.22 4.67
C VAL A 74 5.93 7.36 5.02
N LEU A 75 4.73 7.95 4.94
CA LEU A 75 3.46 7.22 4.99
C LEU A 75 2.85 7.14 3.59
N ILE A 76 2.59 5.93 3.12
CA ILE A 76 1.76 5.64 1.94
C ILE A 76 0.42 5.10 2.44
N ASP A 77 -0.56 5.97 2.45
CA ASP A 77 -1.92 5.63 2.87
C ASP A 77 -2.75 5.10 1.69
N LEU A 78 -3.16 3.83 1.78
CA LEU A 78 -4.02 3.15 0.81
C LEU A 78 -5.39 2.79 1.39
N VAL A 79 -5.70 3.25 2.62
CA VAL A 79 -6.91 2.90 3.37
C VAL A 79 -7.77 4.10 3.69
N GLY A 80 -7.15 5.20 4.17
CA GLY A 80 -7.85 6.40 4.64
C GLY A 80 -8.45 6.25 6.05
N GLY A 81 -9.31 7.21 6.40
CA GLY A 81 -10.10 7.19 7.64
C GLY A 81 -9.26 7.04 8.92
N GLU A 82 -9.80 6.33 9.91
CA GLU A 82 -9.17 6.17 11.23
C GLU A 82 -7.81 5.48 11.16
N ALA A 83 -7.62 4.54 10.22
CA ALA A 83 -6.33 3.86 10.06
C ALA A 83 -5.23 4.84 9.63
N ALA A 84 -5.53 5.74 8.70
CA ALA A 84 -4.58 6.77 8.28
C ALA A 84 -4.34 7.81 9.38
N LEU A 85 -5.39 8.24 10.11
CA LEU A 85 -5.26 9.16 11.24
C LEU A 85 -4.40 8.58 12.37
N ASP A 86 -4.52 7.29 12.63
CA ASP A 86 -3.66 6.62 13.61
C ASP A 86 -2.21 6.53 13.12
N ALA A 87 -2.00 6.23 11.83
CA ALA A 87 -0.68 6.15 11.22
C ALA A 87 0.09 7.48 11.23
N LEU A 88 -0.60 8.64 11.22
CA LEU A 88 0.06 9.95 11.36
C LEU A 88 0.84 10.08 12.66
N LYS A 89 0.46 9.36 13.72
CA LYS A 89 1.15 9.39 15.02
C LYS A 89 2.49 8.63 15.01
N CYS A 90 2.74 7.84 13.97
CA CYS A 90 4.00 7.11 13.80
C CYS A 90 5.11 7.96 13.18
N LEU A 91 4.77 9.13 12.66
CA LEU A 91 5.63 9.94 11.82
C LEU A 91 6.64 10.73 12.64
N LYS A 92 7.87 10.81 12.14
CA LYS A 92 8.88 11.72 12.68
C LYS A 92 8.75 13.12 12.08
N ASP A 93 9.50 14.07 12.61
CA ASP A 93 9.56 15.44 12.07
C ASP A 93 9.95 15.43 10.58
N ASN A 94 9.29 16.30 9.79
CA ASN A 94 9.48 16.42 8.34
C ASN A 94 9.10 15.18 7.52
N ALA A 95 8.32 14.26 8.08
CA ALA A 95 7.80 13.12 7.33
C ALA A 95 6.87 13.54 6.18
N ARG A 96 6.78 12.69 5.18
CA ARG A 96 5.95 12.89 3.98
C ARG A 96 4.79 11.91 3.96
N VAL A 97 3.62 12.41 3.59
CA VAL A 97 2.38 11.62 3.53
C VAL A 97 1.81 11.65 2.12
N ILE A 98 1.61 10.49 1.53
CA ILE A 98 0.84 10.34 0.30
C ILE A 98 -0.42 9.53 0.62
N THR A 99 -1.58 10.13 0.43
CA THR A 99 -2.88 9.46 0.61
C THR A 99 -3.59 9.27 -0.73
N VAL A 100 -4.02 8.05 -0.99
CA VAL A 100 -4.63 7.62 -2.27
C VAL A 100 -6.16 7.54 -2.20
N PRO A 101 -6.80 7.15 -1.08
CA PRO A 101 -8.26 7.07 -0.99
C PRO A 101 -8.93 8.44 -1.14
N THR A 102 -9.52 8.69 -2.30
CA THR A 102 -10.07 10.00 -2.70
C THR A 102 -11.07 10.59 -1.70
N LEU A 103 -11.92 9.74 -1.11
CA LEU A 103 -12.98 10.18 -0.18
C LEU A 103 -12.45 10.78 1.13
N THR A 104 -11.25 10.40 1.55
CA THR A 104 -10.65 10.81 2.83
C THR A 104 -9.38 11.65 2.64
N ALA A 105 -8.90 11.82 1.41
CA ALA A 105 -7.62 12.48 1.13
C ALA A 105 -7.55 13.90 1.68
N GLU A 106 -8.61 14.69 1.51
CA GLU A 106 -8.66 16.07 2.02
C GLU A 106 -8.50 16.10 3.54
N LEU A 107 -9.28 15.29 4.25
CA LEU A 107 -9.22 15.18 5.72
C LEU A 107 -7.82 14.78 6.20
N ILE A 108 -7.23 13.77 5.57
CA ILE A 108 -5.89 13.27 5.95
C ILE A 108 -4.83 14.34 5.70
N CYS A 109 -4.88 15.03 4.55
CA CYS A 109 -3.94 16.11 4.23
C CYS A 109 -4.08 17.29 5.22
N GLU A 110 -5.29 17.68 5.58
CA GLU A 110 -5.51 18.73 6.57
C GLU A 110 -4.96 18.36 7.95
N LYS A 111 -5.25 17.13 8.41
CA LYS A 111 -4.75 16.64 9.71
C LYS A 111 -3.23 16.51 9.73
N ALA A 112 -2.63 15.99 8.67
CA ALA A 112 -1.17 15.90 8.55
C ALA A 112 -0.52 17.29 8.59
N LYS A 113 -1.05 18.28 7.86
CA LYS A 113 -0.56 19.66 7.88
C LYS A 113 -0.66 20.31 9.24
N LEU A 114 -1.75 20.08 9.99
CA LEU A 114 -1.90 20.58 11.36
C LEU A 114 -0.84 20.00 12.32
N LEU A 115 -0.33 18.81 12.01
CA LEU A 115 0.76 18.16 12.75
C LEU A 115 2.16 18.55 12.22
N GLY A 116 2.24 19.40 11.20
CA GLY A 116 3.50 19.86 10.62
C GLY A 116 4.08 18.97 9.52
N PHE A 117 3.33 17.99 9.01
CA PHE A 117 3.80 17.09 7.96
C PHE A 117 3.48 17.61 6.56
N GLU A 118 4.35 17.27 5.60
CA GLU A 118 4.07 17.44 4.19
C GLU A 118 3.12 16.34 3.71
N ALA A 119 1.92 16.71 3.26
CA ALA A 119 0.89 15.77 2.85
C ALA A 119 0.27 16.11 1.51
N THR A 120 0.10 15.08 0.67
CA THR A 120 -0.47 15.21 -0.67
C THR A 120 -1.46 14.08 -0.95
N GLY A 121 -2.68 14.45 -1.35
CA GLY A 121 -3.62 13.52 -1.98
C GLY A 121 -3.14 13.16 -3.39
N MET A 122 -3.33 11.91 -3.79
CA MET A 122 -2.89 11.46 -5.11
C MET A 122 -4.03 10.81 -5.88
N LEU A 123 -4.28 11.33 -7.07
CA LEU A 123 -5.01 10.64 -8.12
C LEU A 123 -4.01 10.05 -9.11
N VAL A 124 -4.26 8.82 -9.57
CA VAL A 124 -3.39 8.16 -10.54
C VAL A 124 -3.57 8.77 -11.92
N ASP A 125 -2.45 8.99 -12.62
CA ASP A 125 -2.43 9.34 -14.03
C ASP A 125 -1.90 8.17 -14.86
N PRO A 126 -2.51 7.84 -16.02
CA PRO A 126 -1.95 6.85 -16.93
C PRO A 126 -0.54 7.25 -17.38
N ASN A 127 0.42 6.37 -17.14
CA ASN A 127 1.81 6.62 -17.52
C ASN A 127 2.42 5.32 -18.11
N PRO A 128 2.55 5.25 -19.45
CA PRO A 128 3.08 4.08 -20.14
C PRO A 128 4.51 3.72 -19.73
N GLU A 129 5.39 4.70 -19.54
CA GLU A 129 6.79 4.47 -19.17
C GLU A 129 6.93 3.83 -17.78
N GLN A 130 6.09 4.26 -16.83
CA GLN A 130 6.04 3.64 -15.52
C GLN A 130 5.49 2.21 -15.58
N LEU A 131 4.49 1.96 -16.44
CA LEU A 131 3.96 0.64 -16.67
C LEU A 131 5.03 -0.29 -17.27
N ASP A 132 5.75 0.17 -18.29
CA ASP A 132 6.85 -0.58 -18.91
C ASP A 132 7.95 -0.92 -17.89
N THR A 133 8.28 0.02 -17.01
CA THR A 133 9.23 -0.22 -15.91
C THR A 133 8.74 -1.33 -14.99
N MET A 134 7.46 -1.31 -14.61
CA MET A 134 6.88 -2.37 -13.77
C MET A 134 6.85 -3.73 -14.49
N LEU A 135 6.51 -3.75 -15.77
CA LEU A 135 6.53 -4.97 -16.59
C LEU A 135 7.96 -5.54 -16.69
N TYR A 136 8.95 -4.68 -16.86
CA TYR A 136 10.36 -5.10 -16.82
C TYR A 136 10.71 -5.71 -15.44
N MET A 137 10.33 -5.07 -14.34
CA MET A 137 10.57 -5.62 -12.99
C MET A 137 9.93 -7.01 -12.81
N VAL A 138 8.72 -7.21 -13.35
CA VAL A 138 8.08 -8.54 -13.34
C VAL A 138 8.88 -9.54 -14.18
N SER A 139 9.32 -9.14 -15.38
CA SER A 139 10.05 -10.03 -16.31
C SER A 139 11.37 -10.53 -15.76
N VAL A 140 12.04 -9.75 -14.91
CA VAL A 140 13.32 -10.11 -14.27
C VAL A 140 13.15 -10.65 -12.84
N GLY A 141 11.92 -10.84 -12.38
CA GLY A 141 11.60 -11.43 -11.08
C GLY A 141 11.79 -10.49 -9.87
N LEU A 142 11.96 -9.20 -10.10
CA LEU A 142 12.06 -8.17 -9.03
C LEU A 142 10.69 -7.76 -8.48
N LEU A 143 9.63 -8.00 -9.22
CA LEU A 143 8.25 -7.73 -8.82
C LEU A 143 7.38 -8.95 -9.12
N LYS A 144 6.65 -9.42 -8.12
CA LYS A 144 5.71 -10.52 -8.25
C LYS A 144 4.28 -10.01 -8.02
N ILE A 145 3.41 -10.27 -8.98
CA ILE A 145 1.98 -9.95 -8.84
C ILE A 145 1.30 -11.12 -8.13
N GLU A 146 0.75 -10.85 -6.96
CA GLU A 146 -0.07 -11.80 -6.23
C GLU A 146 -1.48 -11.84 -6.85
N ILE A 147 -1.90 -13.01 -7.30
CA ILE A 147 -3.24 -13.25 -7.85
C ILE A 147 -3.92 -14.25 -6.93
N GLN A 148 -4.90 -13.77 -6.15
CA GLN A 148 -5.60 -14.62 -5.20
C GLN A 148 -6.53 -15.61 -5.90
N HIS A 149 -7.23 -15.15 -6.94
CA HIS A 149 -8.17 -16.00 -7.68
C HIS A 149 -8.38 -15.49 -9.11
N ILE A 150 -8.70 -16.42 -10.00
CA ILE A 150 -9.11 -16.14 -11.38
C ILE A 150 -10.54 -16.66 -11.54
N TYR A 151 -11.49 -15.77 -11.73
CA TYR A 151 -12.89 -16.11 -11.95
C TYR A 151 -13.17 -16.19 -13.47
N SER A 152 -14.14 -16.99 -13.87
CA SER A 152 -14.69 -16.87 -15.22
C SER A 152 -15.51 -15.58 -15.34
N LEU A 153 -15.70 -15.06 -16.54
CA LEU A 153 -16.49 -13.83 -16.74
C LEU A 153 -17.94 -13.98 -16.23
N VAL A 154 -18.52 -15.18 -16.33
CA VAL A 154 -19.89 -15.44 -15.83
C VAL A 154 -19.99 -15.35 -14.30
N ASP A 155 -18.88 -15.53 -13.58
CA ASP A 155 -18.79 -15.45 -12.13
C ASP A 155 -18.32 -14.06 -11.63
N ALA A 156 -18.34 -13.04 -12.49
CA ALA A 156 -17.91 -11.68 -12.13
C ALA A 156 -18.62 -11.12 -10.89
N ALA A 157 -19.88 -11.51 -10.63
CA ALA A 157 -20.60 -11.14 -9.42
C ALA A 157 -19.88 -11.65 -8.15
N GLN A 158 -19.39 -12.89 -8.16
CA GLN A 158 -18.64 -13.47 -7.04
C GLN A 158 -17.30 -12.76 -6.85
N ALA A 159 -16.64 -12.37 -7.95
CA ALA A 159 -15.42 -11.57 -7.88
C ALA A 159 -15.66 -10.19 -7.24
N HIS A 160 -16.80 -9.55 -7.53
CA HIS A 160 -17.22 -8.30 -6.89
C HIS A 160 -17.49 -8.50 -5.38
N GLU A 161 -18.25 -9.51 -5.01
CA GLU A 161 -18.49 -9.85 -3.60
C GLU A 161 -17.18 -10.08 -2.84
N GLN A 162 -16.24 -10.79 -3.45
CA GLN A 162 -14.91 -11.02 -2.86
C GLN A 162 -14.13 -9.73 -2.66
N ILE A 163 -14.07 -8.83 -3.66
CA ILE A 163 -13.30 -7.60 -3.53
C ILE A 163 -13.96 -6.60 -2.55
N GLU A 164 -15.29 -6.56 -2.51
CA GLU A 164 -16.06 -5.74 -1.58
C GLU A 164 -15.92 -6.20 -0.13
N SER A 165 -15.56 -7.46 0.12
CA SER A 165 -15.24 -7.96 1.47
C SER A 165 -14.07 -7.21 2.13
N GLY A 166 -13.22 -6.53 1.34
CA GLY A 166 -12.02 -5.83 1.82
C GLY A 166 -10.87 -6.76 2.24
N HIS A 167 -11.00 -8.08 2.05
CA HIS A 167 -10.03 -9.07 2.50
C HIS A 167 -9.26 -9.75 1.36
N THR A 168 -9.30 -9.18 0.17
CA THR A 168 -8.58 -9.71 -0.99
C THR A 168 -7.08 -9.49 -0.85
N ARG A 169 -6.30 -10.56 -1.01
CA ARG A 169 -4.85 -10.50 -1.14
C ARG A 169 -4.47 -10.29 -2.61
N GLY A 170 -3.70 -9.24 -2.92
CA GLY A 170 -3.28 -8.95 -4.28
C GLY A 170 -4.46 -8.66 -5.22
N LYS A 171 -4.55 -9.37 -6.32
CA LYS A 171 -5.49 -9.13 -7.41
C LYS A 171 -6.47 -10.29 -7.62
N LEU A 172 -7.65 -9.96 -8.11
CA LEU A 172 -8.58 -10.90 -8.72
C LEU A 172 -8.56 -10.67 -10.24
N LEU A 173 -8.62 -11.74 -11.00
CA LEU A 173 -8.70 -11.67 -12.47
C LEU A 173 -10.02 -12.25 -12.97
N LEU A 174 -10.49 -11.76 -14.11
CA LEU A 174 -11.57 -12.37 -14.86
C LEU A 174 -11.00 -13.00 -16.13
N ASP A 175 -11.18 -14.33 -16.29
CA ASP A 175 -10.86 -15.00 -17.54
C ASP A 175 -11.94 -14.70 -18.57
N MET A 176 -11.54 -14.08 -19.66
CA MET A 176 -12.43 -13.70 -20.76
C MET A 176 -12.66 -14.85 -21.77
N LYS A 177 -12.01 -15.99 -21.57
CA LYS A 177 -12.22 -17.18 -22.37
C LYS A 177 -13.44 -17.92 -21.81
N CYS A 178 -14.54 -17.84 -22.53
CA CYS A 178 -15.75 -18.62 -22.30
C CYS A 178 -15.64 -19.99 -22.95
#